data_c07b7c01f875b8f3316d68f5affd6516
#
_entry.id   c07b7c01f875b8f3316d68f5affd6516
#
_cell.length_a   1.000
_cell.length_b   1.000
_cell.length_c   1.000
_cell.angle_alpha   90.00
_cell.angle_beta   90.00
_cell.angle_gamma   90.00
#
_symmetry.space_group_name_H-M   'P 1'
#
loop_
_entity.id
_entity.type
_entity.pdbx_description
1 polymer ?
#
loop_
_entity_poly.entity_id
_entity_poly.type
_entity_poly.pdbx_seq_one_letter_code
_entity_poly.pdbx_strand_id
1 'polypeptide(L)'
;MGDTIVTWTATDSSGNITLFFQTISIVDTVAPEIIPPENIIQEAENQLLNFVDLGNPETSDIVDVLSISNDAPESFPLGETIVTWTATDTSGNSAADTQLVTVQICGNSPSYYNFIMGTALDDFLTGTSLPDLIFGYGGDDIIMGNSGNDCIFGGEGNDIVFGNSGDDNITGDQGNDVIKGNSGEDTLNGGIGLDMIDGGDDIDTCIVIEEQNSDLVVKCETTE
;
A
#
# COMPACT_ATOMS: atom_id res chain seq x y z
N MET A 1 20.30 31.33 18.22
CA MET A 1 20.83 32.28 17.24
C MET A 1 20.18 33.61 17.48
N GLY A 2 20.74 34.75 17.08
CA GLY A 2 20.17 36.05 17.38
C GLY A 2 21.15 37.20 17.18
N ASP A 3 20.70 38.40 17.58
CA ASP A 3 21.46 39.63 17.39
C ASP A 3 22.33 39.93 18.63
N THR A 4 23.55 40.30 18.38
CA THR A 4 24.48 40.79 19.39
C THR A 4 24.93 42.21 19.01
N ILE A 5 24.78 43.15 19.94
CA ILE A 5 25.25 44.53 19.72
C ILE A 5 26.66 44.64 20.25
N VAL A 6 27.58 44.90 19.35
CA VAL A 6 28.96 45.24 19.66
C VAL A 6 29.11 46.76 19.77
N THR A 7 29.60 47.26 20.91
CA THR A 7 29.84 48.69 21.11
C THR A 7 31.30 48.99 20.89
N TRP A 8 31.59 49.80 19.90
CA TRP A 8 32.92 50.33 19.64
C TRP A 8 33.06 51.69 20.34
N THR A 9 34.13 51.82 21.08
CA THR A 9 34.43 53.06 21.83
C THR A 9 35.73 53.68 21.31
N ALA A 10 35.63 54.90 20.88
CA ALA A 10 36.84 55.72 20.58
C ALA A 10 36.99 56.84 21.60
N THR A 11 38.16 56.99 22.14
CA THR A 11 38.47 58.05 23.09
C THR A 11 39.65 58.90 22.55
N ASP A 12 39.47 60.23 22.50
CA ASP A 12 40.53 61.11 22.06
C ASP A 12 41.52 61.41 23.21
N SER A 13 42.61 62.14 22.89
CA SER A 13 43.63 62.50 23.87
C SER A 13 43.14 63.47 24.94
N SER A 14 41.96 64.08 24.77
CA SER A 14 41.29 64.96 25.73
C SER A 14 40.27 64.25 26.61
N GLY A 15 40.09 62.91 26.39
CA GLY A 15 39.13 62.11 27.13
C GLY A 15 37.70 62.10 26.59
N ASN A 16 37.43 62.72 25.42
CA ASN A 16 36.11 62.66 24.80
C ASN A 16 35.87 61.27 24.22
N ILE A 17 34.66 60.74 24.44
CA ILE A 17 34.28 59.38 24.05
C ILE A 17 33.23 59.46 22.96
N THR A 18 33.42 58.68 21.87
CA THR A 18 32.43 58.43 20.84
C THR A 18 32.11 56.94 20.83
N LEU A 19 30.82 56.60 20.82
CA LEU A 19 30.35 55.26 20.73
C LEU A 19 29.74 54.97 19.34
N PHE A 20 30.07 53.82 18.80
CA PHE A 20 29.49 53.29 17.60
C PHE A 20 28.97 51.89 17.89
N PHE A 21 27.73 51.59 17.44
CA PHE A 21 27.07 50.31 17.65
C PHE A 21 27.04 49.52 16.35
N GLN A 22 27.48 48.26 16.44
CA GLN A 22 27.40 47.29 15.32
C GLN A 22 26.52 46.15 15.76
N THR A 23 25.48 45.85 15.00
CA THR A 23 24.70 44.63 15.20
C THR A 23 25.32 43.50 14.40
N ILE A 24 25.59 42.39 15.05
CA ILE A 24 25.98 41.13 14.46
C ILE A 24 24.79 40.17 14.61
N SER A 25 24.23 39.77 13.49
CA SER A 25 23.14 38.80 13.45
C SER A 25 23.71 37.43 13.07
N ILE A 26 23.48 36.43 13.91
CA ILE A 26 23.79 35.05 13.61
C ILE A 26 22.46 34.36 13.26
N VAL A 27 22.35 33.99 12.01
CA VAL A 27 21.18 33.29 11.48
C VAL A 27 21.57 31.89 11.05
N ASP A 28 20.64 30.97 11.18
CA ASP A 28 20.77 29.63 10.63
C ASP A 28 20.23 29.63 9.19
N THR A 29 20.98 29.04 8.29
CA THR A 29 20.64 28.89 6.87
C THR A 29 20.80 27.45 6.39
N VAL A 30 21.02 26.53 7.33
CA VAL A 30 21.18 25.10 7.04
C VAL A 30 19.82 24.45 7.21
N ALA A 31 19.39 23.69 6.23
CA ALA A 31 18.17 22.89 6.33
C ALA A 31 18.42 21.66 7.19
N PRO A 32 17.40 21.14 7.89
CA PRO A 32 17.50 19.89 8.63
C PRO A 32 17.82 18.72 7.68
N GLU A 33 18.41 17.68 8.24
CA GLU A 33 18.49 16.39 7.59
C GLU A 33 17.22 15.61 7.91
N ILE A 34 16.65 14.93 6.91
CA ILE A 34 15.49 14.03 7.07
C ILE A 34 15.80 12.70 6.37
N ILE A 35 15.58 11.60 7.09
CA ILE A 35 15.70 10.23 6.59
C ILE A 35 14.32 9.59 6.73
N PRO A 36 13.62 9.36 5.62
CA PRO A 36 12.32 8.69 5.64
C PRO A 36 12.43 7.27 6.21
N PRO A 37 11.34 6.68 6.68
CA PRO A 37 11.28 5.26 6.95
C PRO A 37 11.60 4.42 5.71
N GLU A 38 11.89 3.14 5.90
CA GLU A 38 12.11 2.21 4.79
C GLU A 38 10.87 2.14 3.88
N ASN A 39 11.09 1.76 2.61
CA ASN A 39 10.01 1.52 1.66
C ASN A 39 9.10 0.38 2.14
N ILE A 40 7.82 0.50 1.87
CA ILE A 40 6.81 -0.45 2.32
C ILE A 40 6.26 -1.22 1.13
N ILE A 41 6.14 -2.54 1.30
CA ILE A 41 5.36 -3.41 0.42
C ILE A 41 4.30 -4.06 1.30
N GLN A 42 3.04 -3.86 0.97
CA GLN A 42 1.89 -4.38 1.71
C GLN A 42 0.91 -5.05 0.77
N GLU A 43 0.36 -6.19 1.19
CA GLU A 43 -0.75 -6.83 0.49
C GLU A 43 -2.03 -6.03 0.74
N ALA A 44 -2.86 -5.89 -0.28
CA ALA A 44 -4.12 -5.16 -0.19
C ALA A 44 -5.09 -5.86 0.76
N GLU A 45 -5.67 -5.10 1.68
CA GLU A 45 -6.76 -5.59 2.53
C GLU A 45 -8.10 -5.58 1.79
N ASN A 46 -8.24 -4.68 0.83
CA ASN A 46 -9.38 -4.60 -0.09
C ASN A 46 -9.03 -3.77 -1.34
N GLN A 47 -9.93 -3.77 -2.31
CA GLN A 47 -9.70 -3.12 -3.61
C GLN A 47 -9.62 -1.59 -3.56
N LEU A 48 -10.19 -0.94 -2.53
CA LEU A 48 -10.43 0.50 -2.50
C LEU A 48 -9.74 1.23 -1.35
N LEU A 49 -9.60 0.59 -0.20
CA LEU A 49 -9.18 1.24 1.05
C LEU A 49 -8.06 0.45 1.71
N ASN A 50 -6.82 0.84 1.46
CA ASN A 50 -5.66 0.24 2.09
C ASN A 50 -5.02 1.25 3.02
N PHE A 51 -4.97 0.94 4.32
CA PHE A 51 -4.34 1.77 5.33
C PHE A 51 -2.93 1.26 5.58
N VAL A 52 -1.94 2.14 5.48
CA VAL A 52 -0.53 1.82 5.63
C VAL A 52 0.06 2.60 6.79
N ASP A 53 0.72 1.92 7.72
CA ASP A 53 1.53 2.57 8.76
C ASP A 53 2.89 2.95 8.17
N LEU A 54 3.09 4.23 7.95
CA LEU A 54 4.30 4.76 7.33
C LEU A 54 5.52 4.75 8.26
N GLY A 55 5.33 4.57 9.57
CA GLY A 55 6.38 4.75 10.55
C GLY A 55 6.72 6.23 10.79
N ASN A 56 7.91 6.47 11.37
CA ASN A 56 8.37 7.82 11.67
C ASN A 56 9.75 8.06 11.03
N PRO A 57 9.98 9.22 10.39
CA PRO A 57 11.29 9.56 9.85
C PRO A 57 12.26 9.94 10.96
N GLU A 58 13.55 9.76 10.70
CA GLU A 58 14.63 10.32 11.53
C GLU A 58 14.98 11.72 11.04
N THR A 59 15.22 12.63 11.98
CA THR A 59 15.60 14.01 11.65
C THR A 59 16.72 14.50 12.54
N SER A 60 17.62 15.33 11.98
CA SER A 60 18.66 16.02 12.73
C SER A 60 18.93 17.42 12.18
N ASP A 61 19.30 18.35 13.07
CA ASP A 61 19.72 19.69 12.71
C ASP A 61 20.62 20.31 13.79
N ILE A 62 21.31 21.42 13.44
CA ILE A 62 22.08 22.25 14.38
C ILE A 62 21.22 23.12 15.27
N VAL A 63 19.96 23.36 14.87
CA VAL A 63 18.89 23.94 15.67
C VAL A 63 17.76 22.94 15.81
N ASP A 64 16.75 23.25 16.61
CA ASP A 64 15.62 22.34 16.80
C ASP A 64 14.77 22.23 15.53
N VAL A 65 14.39 21.01 15.15
CA VAL A 65 13.37 20.74 14.13
C VAL A 65 12.01 21.18 14.66
N LEU A 66 11.35 22.08 13.92
CA LEU A 66 10.05 22.66 14.30
C LEU A 66 8.89 21.75 13.96
N SER A 67 8.92 21.16 12.77
CA SER A 67 7.84 20.34 12.27
C SER A 67 8.33 19.26 11.30
N ILE A 68 7.59 18.14 11.32
CA ILE A 68 7.70 17.06 10.35
C ILE A 68 6.30 16.84 9.79
N SER A 69 6.19 16.69 8.47
CA SER A 69 4.93 16.41 7.77
C SER A 69 5.18 15.49 6.59
N ASN A 70 4.10 14.88 6.08
CA ASN A 70 4.11 14.16 4.82
C ASN A 70 2.84 14.48 4.01
N ASP A 71 2.84 14.07 2.75
CA ASP A 71 1.75 14.25 1.80
C ASP A 71 0.97 12.94 1.51
N ALA A 72 1.09 11.94 2.40
CA ALA A 72 0.41 10.67 2.24
C ALA A 72 -1.11 10.82 2.12
N PRO A 73 -1.75 10.03 1.25
CA PRO A 73 -3.20 9.97 1.19
C PRO A 73 -3.78 9.29 2.45
N GLU A 74 -5.06 9.50 2.75
CA GLU A 74 -5.75 8.80 3.86
C GLU A 74 -5.82 7.28 3.63
N SER A 75 -5.92 6.85 2.38
CA SER A 75 -5.81 5.45 1.97
C SER A 75 -4.99 5.33 0.70
N PHE A 76 -4.23 4.25 0.58
CA PHE A 76 -3.34 4.01 -0.55
C PHE A 76 -4.06 3.22 -1.64
N PRO A 77 -3.99 3.66 -2.92
CA PRO A 77 -4.49 2.87 -4.03
C PRO A 77 -3.59 1.64 -4.24
N LEU A 78 -4.10 0.66 -4.97
CA LEU A 78 -3.28 -0.43 -5.47
C LEU A 78 -2.13 0.11 -6.33
N GLY A 79 -0.93 -0.45 -6.16
CA GLY A 79 0.28 -0.05 -6.87
C GLY A 79 1.21 0.85 -6.06
N GLU A 80 2.00 1.65 -6.76
CA GLU A 80 3.05 2.47 -6.17
C GLU A 80 2.57 3.88 -5.84
N THR A 81 2.87 4.34 -4.64
CA THR A 81 2.65 5.71 -4.19
C THR A 81 3.94 6.25 -3.60
N ILE A 82 4.38 7.41 -4.05
CA ILE A 82 5.52 8.12 -3.46
C ILE A 82 4.99 9.08 -2.40
N VAL A 83 5.46 8.92 -1.17
CA VAL A 83 5.17 9.82 -0.04
C VAL A 83 6.37 10.73 0.18
N THR A 84 6.13 12.03 0.17
CA THR A 84 7.15 13.06 0.44
C THR A 84 7.12 13.47 1.90
N TRP A 85 8.21 13.24 2.60
CA TRP A 85 8.43 13.69 3.97
C TRP A 85 9.13 15.04 3.95
N THR A 86 8.68 15.99 4.76
CA THR A 86 9.26 17.33 4.87
C THR A 86 9.56 17.65 6.32
N ALA A 87 10.79 18.06 6.61
CA ALA A 87 11.21 18.61 7.89
C ALA A 87 11.50 20.11 7.76
N THR A 88 11.07 20.89 8.74
CA THR A 88 11.35 22.34 8.81
C THR A 88 11.90 22.67 10.19
N ASP A 89 12.99 23.44 10.23
CA ASP A 89 13.61 23.91 11.46
C ASP A 89 12.93 25.16 12.06
N THR A 90 13.40 25.58 13.21
CA THR A 90 12.91 26.81 13.89
C THR A 90 13.32 28.10 13.20
N SER A 91 14.25 28.07 12.25
CA SER A 91 14.71 29.18 11.43
C SER A 91 13.95 29.31 10.11
N GLY A 92 13.13 28.29 9.77
CA GLY A 92 12.33 28.24 8.56
C GLY A 92 13.01 27.58 7.35
N ASN A 93 14.19 26.96 7.54
CA ASN A 93 14.81 26.15 6.49
C ASN A 93 14.11 24.78 6.43
N SER A 94 13.98 24.21 5.23
CA SER A 94 13.27 22.95 5.02
C SER A 94 14.07 22.00 4.13
N ALA A 95 13.93 20.70 4.40
CA ALA A 95 14.39 19.62 3.55
C ALA A 95 13.28 18.60 3.35
N ALA A 96 13.34 17.88 2.23
CA ALA A 96 12.37 16.83 1.91
C ALA A 96 13.10 15.61 1.35
N ASP A 97 12.53 14.42 1.61
CA ASP A 97 12.95 13.16 1.04
C ASP A 97 11.74 12.23 0.91
N THR A 98 11.86 11.10 0.18
CA THR A 98 10.72 10.31 -0.26
C THR A 98 10.78 8.87 0.25
N GLN A 99 9.59 8.32 0.53
CA GLN A 99 9.34 6.91 0.84
C GLN A 99 8.44 6.32 -0.24
N LEU A 100 8.79 5.14 -0.76
CA LEU A 100 7.93 4.40 -1.67
C LEU A 100 7.03 3.45 -0.88
N VAL A 101 5.72 3.53 -1.13
CA VAL A 101 4.71 2.58 -0.64
C VAL A 101 4.15 1.83 -1.83
N THR A 102 4.23 0.50 -1.80
CA THR A 102 3.66 -0.38 -2.82
C THR A 102 2.56 -1.22 -2.20
N VAL A 103 1.33 -1.07 -2.68
CA VAL A 103 0.20 -1.93 -2.32
C VAL A 103 0.04 -2.98 -3.41
N GLN A 104 0.31 -4.24 -3.06
CA GLN A 104 0.19 -5.41 -3.93
C GLN A 104 -1.17 -6.05 -3.80
N ILE A 105 -1.54 -6.90 -4.77
CA ILE A 105 -2.72 -7.75 -4.73
C ILE A 105 -2.35 -9.13 -5.26
N CYS A 106 -2.76 -10.19 -4.56
CA CYS A 106 -2.33 -11.56 -4.84
C CYS A 106 -0.80 -11.67 -5.00
N GLY A 107 -0.04 -11.03 -4.09
CA GLY A 107 1.42 -11.07 -4.07
C GLY A 107 2.13 -10.28 -5.18
N ASN A 108 1.42 -9.58 -6.05
CA ASN A 108 2.02 -8.85 -7.16
C ASN A 108 1.56 -7.40 -7.25
N SER A 109 2.36 -6.56 -7.91
CA SER A 109 1.92 -5.22 -8.29
C SER A 109 0.76 -5.31 -9.28
N PRO A 110 -0.26 -4.44 -9.19
CA PRO A 110 -1.37 -4.43 -10.13
C PRO A 110 -0.95 -4.34 -11.61
N SER A 111 0.18 -3.70 -11.90
CA SER A 111 0.73 -3.62 -13.26
C SER A 111 1.15 -4.96 -13.87
N TYR A 112 1.21 -6.02 -13.06
CA TYR A 112 1.48 -7.39 -13.51
C TYR A 112 0.28 -7.99 -14.24
N TYR A 113 -0.94 -7.53 -13.93
CA TYR A 113 -2.19 -8.10 -14.38
C TYR A 113 -2.87 -7.30 -15.49
N ASN A 114 -3.65 -8.01 -16.28
CA ASN A 114 -4.69 -7.46 -17.14
C ASN A 114 -5.99 -7.30 -16.34
N PHE A 115 -6.61 -6.14 -16.35
CA PHE A 115 -7.79 -5.86 -15.54
C PHE A 115 -9.07 -6.23 -16.26
N ILE A 116 -9.94 -7.03 -15.58
CA ILE A 116 -11.27 -7.40 -16.05
C ILE A 116 -12.26 -7.12 -14.93
N MET A 117 -13.28 -6.34 -15.22
CA MET A 117 -14.25 -5.88 -14.25
C MET A 117 -15.67 -6.23 -14.69
N GLY A 118 -16.40 -6.88 -13.81
CA GLY A 118 -17.84 -7.07 -13.90
C GLY A 118 -18.64 -5.85 -13.43
N THR A 119 -19.85 -6.10 -13.04
CA THR A 119 -20.80 -5.08 -12.59
C THR A 119 -21.43 -5.48 -11.24
N ALA A 120 -22.58 -4.99 -10.88
CA ALA A 120 -23.36 -5.44 -9.72
C ALA A 120 -24.54 -6.36 -10.16
N LEU A 121 -24.43 -7.01 -11.31
CA LEU A 121 -25.43 -7.92 -11.90
C LEU A 121 -24.70 -9.16 -12.41
N ASP A 122 -25.45 -10.24 -12.60
CA ASP A 122 -24.91 -11.51 -13.12
C ASP A 122 -24.12 -11.29 -14.42
N ASP A 123 -22.82 -11.57 -14.37
CA ASP A 123 -21.89 -11.36 -15.46
C ASP A 123 -21.29 -12.69 -15.97
N PHE A 124 -20.79 -12.66 -17.18
CA PHE A 124 -19.95 -13.71 -17.75
C PHE A 124 -18.58 -13.12 -18.09
N LEU A 125 -17.60 -13.38 -17.22
CA LEU A 125 -16.25 -12.81 -17.33
C LEU A 125 -15.28 -13.86 -17.84
N THR A 126 -14.40 -13.45 -18.74
CA THR A 126 -13.40 -14.35 -19.33
C THR A 126 -12.07 -13.67 -19.38
N GLY A 127 -11.09 -14.29 -18.74
CA GLY A 127 -9.68 -13.91 -18.78
C GLY A 127 -9.01 -14.20 -20.13
N THR A 128 -7.75 -13.96 -20.19
CA THR A 128 -6.91 -14.08 -21.39
C THR A 128 -6.00 -15.31 -21.33
N SER A 129 -4.82 -15.23 -21.89
CA SER A 129 -3.72 -16.21 -21.72
C SER A 129 -2.53 -15.63 -20.93
N LEU A 130 -2.73 -14.51 -20.28
CA LEU A 130 -1.77 -13.79 -19.45
C LEU A 130 -2.37 -13.63 -18.05
N PRO A 131 -1.57 -13.32 -17.05
CA PRO A 131 -2.11 -13.05 -15.72
C PRO A 131 -3.19 -11.97 -15.73
N ASP A 132 -4.36 -12.29 -15.21
CA ASP A 132 -5.51 -11.41 -15.15
C ASP A 132 -5.90 -11.09 -13.70
N LEU A 133 -6.36 -9.88 -13.44
CA LEU A 133 -6.98 -9.47 -12.20
C LEU A 133 -8.47 -9.24 -12.48
N ILE A 134 -9.30 -10.15 -11.98
CA ILE A 134 -10.73 -10.22 -12.31
C ILE A 134 -11.57 -9.92 -11.07
N PHE A 135 -12.52 -9.00 -11.21
CA PHE A 135 -13.47 -8.64 -10.18
C PHE A 135 -14.91 -8.85 -10.71
N GLY A 136 -15.67 -9.77 -10.11
CA GLY A 136 -17.10 -9.96 -10.40
C GLY A 136 -17.93 -8.81 -9.83
N TYR A 137 -17.64 -8.37 -8.62
CA TYR A 137 -18.35 -7.41 -7.79
C TYR A 137 -19.65 -7.94 -7.20
N GLY A 138 -20.68 -8.18 -7.94
CA GLY A 138 -21.95 -8.69 -7.40
C GLY A 138 -22.91 -9.15 -8.46
N GLY A 139 -23.85 -10.00 -8.06
CA GLY A 139 -24.65 -10.83 -8.92
C GLY A 139 -24.13 -12.26 -8.89
N ASP A 140 -24.87 -13.21 -9.45
CA ASP A 140 -24.42 -14.61 -9.57
C ASP A 140 -23.57 -14.74 -10.86
N ASP A 141 -22.23 -14.68 -10.71
CA ASP A 141 -21.29 -14.54 -11.83
C ASP A 141 -20.76 -15.90 -12.33
N ILE A 142 -20.35 -15.93 -13.59
CA ILE A 142 -19.53 -17.02 -14.15
C ILE A 142 -18.20 -16.43 -14.60
N ILE A 143 -17.11 -16.85 -13.96
CA ILE A 143 -15.78 -16.31 -14.18
C ILE A 143 -14.83 -17.42 -14.64
N MET A 144 -14.05 -17.15 -15.69
CA MET A 144 -13.02 -18.05 -16.21
C MET A 144 -11.69 -17.28 -16.34
N GLY A 145 -10.66 -17.67 -15.60
CA GLY A 145 -9.30 -17.12 -15.72
C GLY A 145 -8.66 -17.48 -17.05
N ASN A 146 -8.78 -18.71 -17.49
CA ASN A 146 -8.20 -19.40 -18.64
C ASN A 146 -6.75 -19.81 -18.44
N SER A 147 -5.78 -19.01 -18.80
CA SER A 147 -4.37 -19.35 -18.64
C SER A 147 -3.58 -18.15 -18.11
N GLY A 148 -2.61 -18.40 -17.28
CA GLY A 148 -1.88 -17.36 -16.58
C GLY A 148 -2.03 -17.60 -15.09
N ASN A 149 -1.27 -16.89 -14.30
CA ASN A 149 -1.43 -16.90 -12.83
C ASN A 149 -2.40 -15.76 -12.49
N ASP A 150 -3.68 -16.11 -12.36
CA ASP A 150 -4.77 -15.18 -12.26
C ASP A 150 -5.10 -14.83 -10.80
N CYS A 151 -5.62 -13.64 -10.58
CA CYS A 151 -6.13 -13.18 -9.30
C CYS A 151 -7.61 -12.85 -9.47
N ILE A 152 -8.50 -13.63 -8.85
CA ILE A 152 -9.95 -13.61 -9.12
C ILE A 152 -10.73 -13.39 -7.83
N PHE A 153 -11.64 -12.43 -7.85
CA PHE A 153 -12.61 -12.15 -6.80
C PHE A 153 -14.02 -12.28 -7.36
N GLY A 154 -14.81 -13.21 -6.84
CA GLY A 154 -16.24 -13.39 -7.19
C GLY A 154 -17.04 -12.17 -6.77
N GLY A 155 -17.14 -11.93 -5.47
CA GLY A 155 -17.81 -10.77 -4.89
C GLY A 155 -19.07 -11.12 -4.11
N GLU A 156 -20.17 -10.37 -4.28
CA GLU A 156 -21.45 -10.69 -3.68
C GLU A 156 -22.28 -11.55 -4.65
N GLY A 157 -22.77 -12.71 -4.22
CA GLY A 157 -23.61 -13.58 -5.02
C GLY A 157 -23.13 -15.03 -4.98
N ASN A 158 -23.79 -15.93 -5.70
CA ASN A 158 -23.36 -17.33 -5.74
C ASN A 158 -22.62 -17.57 -7.06
N ASP A 159 -21.31 -17.48 -6.99
CA ASP A 159 -20.44 -17.42 -8.14
C ASP A 159 -19.97 -18.81 -8.60
N ILE A 160 -19.65 -18.92 -9.88
CA ILE A 160 -18.98 -20.08 -10.45
C ILE A 160 -17.66 -19.63 -11.04
N VAL A 161 -16.56 -20.00 -10.39
CA VAL A 161 -15.22 -19.54 -10.73
C VAL A 161 -14.34 -20.70 -11.16
N PHE A 162 -13.66 -20.53 -12.30
CA PHE A 162 -12.65 -21.46 -12.83
C PHE A 162 -11.32 -20.71 -13.01
N GLY A 163 -10.26 -21.13 -12.34
CA GLY A 163 -8.90 -20.67 -12.62
C GLY A 163 -8.43 -21.15 -13.99
N ASN A 164 -8.51 -22.39 -14.21
CA ASN A 164 -8.13 -23.23 -15.36
C ASN A 164 -6.63 -23.57 -15.38
N SER A 165 -5.71 -22.82 -15.94
CA SER A 165 -4.31 -23.21 -16.07
C SER A 165 -3.37 -22.13 -15.57
N GLY A 166 -2.53 -22.46 -14.63
CA GLY A 166 -1.59 -21.56 -13.96
C GLY A 166 -1.82 -21.60 -12.46
N ASP A 167 -0.96 -20.95 -11.71
CA ASP A 167 -1.07 -20.89 -10.26
C ASP A 167 -1.97 -19.71 -9.92
N ASP A 168 -3.24 -20.01 -9.63
CA ASP A 168 -4.30 -19.03 -9.50
C ASP A 168 -4.58 -18.70 -8.01
N ASN A 169 -4.97 -17.46 -7.75
CA ASN A 169 -5.46 -17.02 -6.45
C ASN A 169 -6.93 -16.61 -6.59
N ILE A 170 -7.83 -17.39 -5.99
CA ILE A 170 -9.28 -17.24 -6.18
C ILE A 170 -9.96 -17.06 -4.85
N THR A 171 -10.81 -16.03 -4.75
CA THR A 171 -11.69 -15.79 -3.61
C THR A 171 -13.13 -15.68 -4.10
N GLY A 172 -14.06 -16.49 -3.52
CA GLY A 172 -15.50 -16.41 -3.79
C GLY A 172 -16.13 -15.16 -3.18
N ASP A 173 -15.68 -14.76 -2.02
CA ASP A 173 -16.14 -13.63 -1.18
C ASP A 173 -17.47 -13.92 -0.47
N GLN A 174 -18.62 -13.39 -0.87
CA GLN A 174 -19.91 -13.57 -0.19
C GLN A 174 -20.88 -14.36 -1.06
N GLY A 175 -21.36 -15.49 -0.56
CA GLY A 175 -22.35 -16.31 -1.24
C GLY A 175 -22.09 -17.79 -1.09
N ASN A 176 -22.78 -18.63 -1.86
CA ASN A 176 -22.47 -20.06 -1.89
C ASN A 176 -21.82 -20.38 -3.23
N ASP A 177 -20.49 -20.42 -3.21
CA ASP A 177 -19.70 -20.37 -4.42
C ASP A 177 -19.25 -21.76 -4.89
N VAL A 178 -18.97 -21.88 -6.17
CA VAL A 178 -18.34 -23.05 -6.77
C VAL A 178 -17.01 -22.62 -7.38
N ILE A 179 -15.92 -23.03 -6.74
CA ILE A 179 -14.56 -22.64 -7.13
C ILE A 179 -13.81 -23.87 -7.61
N LYS A 180 -13.14 -23.76 -8.75
CA LYS A 180 -12.22 -24.77 -9.27
C LYS A 180 -10.92 -24.14 -9.72
N GLY A 181 -9.80 -24.58 -9.10
CA GLY A 181 -8.46 -24.24 -9.53
C GLY A 181 -8.17 -24.82 -10.91
N ASN A 182 -8.31 -26.10 -11.07
CA ASN A 182 -8.04 -27.00 -12.17
C ASN A 182 -6.57 -27.41 -12.28
N SER A 183 -5.67 -26.69 -12.93
CA SER A 183 -4.27 -27.10 -13.16
C SER A 183 -3.29 -26.02 -12.74
N GLY A 184 -2.40 -26.34 -11.84
CA GLY A 184 -1.41 -25.46 -11.22
C GLY A 184 -1.48 -25.54 -9.70
N GLU A 185 -0.56 -24.85 -9.03
CA GLU A 185 -0.57 -24.77 -7.57
C GLU A 185 -1.47 -23.60 -7.13
N ASP A 186 -2.76 -23.89 -6.90
CA ASP A 186 -3.79 -22.88 -6.68
C ASP A 186 -3.97 -22.52 -5.19
N THR A 187 -4.37 -21.28 -4.93
CA THR A 187 -4.82 -20.81 -3.62
C THR A 187 -6.28 -20.40 -3.70
N LEU A 188 -7.16 -21.15 -3.01
CA LEU A 188 -8.59 -21.04 -3.14
C LEU A 188 -9.23 -20.71 -1.77
N ASN A 189 -10.07 -19.67 -1.76
CA ASN A 189 -10.83 -19.25 -0.59
C ASN A 189 -12.31 -19.13 -0.95
N GLY A 190 -13.17 -19.92 -0.31
CA GLY A 190 -14.62 -19.80 -0.52
C GLY A 190 -15.17 -18.47 -0.04
N GLY A 191 -14.74 -18.04 1.16
CA GLY A 191 -15.25 -16.82 1.76
C GLY A 191 -16.41 -17.07 2.72
N ILE A 192 -17.45 -16.26 2.66
CA ILE A 192 -18.63 -16.36 3.52
C ILE A 192 -19.74 -17.10 2.81
N GLY A 193 -20.05 -18.33 3.21
CA GLY A 193 -21.14 -19.08 2.62
C GLY A 193 -21.05 -20.58 2.84
N LEU A 194 -21.71 -21.32 1.98
CA LEU A 194 -21.57 -22.76 1.84
C LEU A 194 -20.91 -23.06 0.50
N ASP A 195 -19.60 -23.22 0.50
CA ASP A 195 -18.84 -23.22 -0.73
C ASP A 195 -18.46 -24.64 -1.17
N MET A 196 -18.27 -24.79 -2.47
CA MET A 196 -17.73 -25.99 -3.07
C MET A 196 -16.40 -25.65 -3.72
N ILE A 197 -15.30 -26.17 -3.15
CA ILE A 197 -13.94 -25.86 -3.60
C ILE A 197 -13.30 -27.17 -4.10
N ASP A 198 -12.80 -27.15 -5.34
CA ASP A 198 -12.05 -28.24 -5.98
C ASP A 198 -10.71 -27.68 -6.46
N GLY A 199 -9.60 -28.06 -5.78
CA GLY A 199 -8.25 -27.65 -6.17
C GLY A 199 -7.95 -28.08 -7.60
N GLY A 200 -7.97 -29.36 -7.87
CA GLY A 200 -7.77 -29.88 -9.21
C GLY A 200 -6.58 -30.82 -9.33
N ASP A 201 -5.70 -30.52 -10.28
CA ASP A 201 -4.42 -31.19 -10.46
C ASP A 201 -3.32 -30.33 -9.78
N ASP A 202 -2.22 -30.97 -9.37
CA ASP A 202 -1.08 -30.37 -8.66
C ASP A 202 -1.37 -30.10 -7.15
N ILE A 203 -0.57 -29.28 -6.49
CA ILE A 203 -0.67 -29.08 -5.01
C ILE A 203 -1.40 -27.78 -4.68
N ASP A 204 -2.60 -27.91 -4.16
CA ASP A 204 -3.48 -26.79 -3.91
C ASP A 204 -3.62 -26.43 -2.43
N THR A 205 -3.75 -25.14 -2.16
CA THR A 205 -4.07 -24.61 -0.84
C THR A 205 -5.52 -24.12 -0.81
N CYS A 206 -6.34 -24.72 0.07
CA CYS A 206 -7.71 -24.27 0.27
C CYS A 206 -7.87 -23.65 1.66
N ILE A 207 -8.45 -22.47 1.71
CA ILE A 207 -8.73 -21.73 2.94
C ILE A 207 -10.20 -21.95 3.30
N VAL A 208 -10.43 -22.47 4.50
CA VAL A 208 -11.77 -22.79 5.03
C VAL A 208 -12.01 -21.97 6.28
N ILE A 209 -13.03 -21.15 6.31
CA ILE A 209 -13.40 -20.37 7.49
C ILE A 209 -14.30 -21.24 8.40
N GLU A 210 -13.72 -21.81 9.48
CA GLU A 210 -14.39 -22.77 10.37
C GLU A 210 -15.63 -22.23 11.10
N GLU A 211 -15.81 -20.90 11.17
CA GLU A 211 -16.85 -20.29 12.03
C GLU A 211 -18.26 -20.29 11.46
N GLN A 212 -18.46 -20.56 10.18
CA GLN A 212 -19.76 -20.34 9.57
C GLN A 212 -20.42 -21.53 8.88
N ASN A 213 -19.73 -22.50 8.31
CA ASN A 213 -20.39 -23.66 7.69
C ASN A 213 -19.39 -24.73 7.25
N SER A 214 -19.92 -25.88 6.85
CA SER A 214 -19.13 -26.99 6.35
C SER A 214 -18.99 -26.89 4.84
N ASP A 215 -18.01 -26.17 4.35
CA ASP A 215 -17.66 -26.15 2.94
C ASP A 215 -17.33 -27.56 2.43
N LEU A 216 -17.66 -27.83 1.19
CA LEU A 216 -17.25 -29.04 0.54
C LEU A 216 -15.93 -28.83 -0.19
N VAL A 217 -14.84 -29.22 0.44
CA VAL A 217 -13.50 -29.12 -0.13
C VAL A 217 -13.04 -30.47 -0.66
N VAL A 218 -12.57 -30.51 -1.88
CA VAL A 218 -12.00 -31.69 -2.52
C VAL A 218 -10.70 -31.37 -3.24
N LYS A 219 -9.78 -32.36 -3.28
CA LYS A 219 -8.48 -32.25 -3.94
C LYS A 219 -7.66 -31.02 -3.52
N CYS A 220 -7.61 -30.74 -2.23
CA CYS A 220 -6.70 -29.78 -1.63
C CYS A 220 -5.75 -30.50 -0.72
N GLU A 221 -4.46 -30.30 -0.88
CA GLU A 221 -3.41 -30.97 -0.09
C GLU A 221 -3.09 -30.23 1.20
N THR A 222 -3.32 -28.94 1.24
CA THR A 222 -3.23 -28.11 2.45
C THR A 222 -4.55 -27.37 2.69
N THR A 223 -5.03 -27.43 3.94
CA THR A 223 -6.18 -26.64 4.39
C THR A 223 -5.72 -25.80 5.57
N GLU A 224 -5.84 -24.50 5.49
CA GLU A 224 -5.56 -23.52 6.54
C GLU A 224 -6.84 -22.92 7.13
#